data_23aa12e46e862f91b8daba8725bb5b5a
#
_entry.id   23aa12e46e862f91b8daba8725bb5b5a
#
_cell.length_a   1.000
_cell.length_b   1.000
_cell.length_c   1.000
_cell.angle_alpha   90.00
_cell.angle_beta   90.00
_cell.angle_gamma   90.00
#
_symmetry.space_group_name_H-M   'P 1'
#
loop_
_entity.id
_entity.type
_entity.pdbx_description
1 polymer ?
#
loop_
_entity_poly.entity_id
_entity_poly.type
_entity_poly.pdbx_seq_one_letter_code
_entity_poly.pdbx_strand_id
1 'polypeptide(L)'
;MTALQPSPIHIARQQTEDWPLSQPFVISRGSKRFARVVIVELVSGGNTGRGEAVPYARYGQTPEATLATLQEPLPLTRNALQRTLPPNAARNALDCALWDLESKQGQLRCHELAGTKEPAAVETCFTISLDTASAMAKQACAHPMLSLLKLKLGGEDNEDATRMRAIRRARPDARLVADANEAWRPNDLPRLFDAAYEAGLELIEQPLPVGEDSLLASIERPVPICADESAHTAADLEALRNRYDAVNIKLDKAGGLTEALAMKARAQTLGYKIMIGSMVATSLAVAPAMLLTPDADWVDLDGPLLLTRDREGGLDIQDGWITPSPPEFWG
;
A
#
# COMPACT_ATOMS: atom_id res chain seq x y z
N MET A 1 -11.87 41.42 19.60
CA MET A 1 -12.23 40.03 19.38
C MET A 1 -11.05 39.19 19.79
N THR A 2 -11.11 38.53 20.95
CA THR A 2 -10.08 37.59 21.41
C THR A 2 -10.08 36.40 20.47
N ALA A 3 -8.99 36.20 19.76
CA ALA A 3 -8.83 34.98 18.94
C ALA A 3 -8.97 33.79 19.91
N LEU A 4 -9.99 32.96 19.70
CA LEU A 4 -10.15 31.70 20.41
C LEU A 4 -8.87 30.90 20.16
N GLN A 5 -8.15 30.57 21.23
CA GLN A 5 -7.01 29.66 21.10
C GLN A 5 -7.54 28.32 20.57
N PRO A 6 -6.86 27.71 19.58
CA PRO A 6 -7.29 26.41 19.08
C PRO A 6 -7.33 25.41 20.23
N SER A 7 -8.42 24.64 20.30
CA SER A 7 -8.55 23.58 21.30
C SER A 7 -7.40 22.59 21.17
N PRO A 8 -6.83 22.10 22.29
CA PRO A 8 -5.73 21.15 22.23
C PRO A 8 -6.17 19.84 21.54
N ILE A 9 -5.28 19.29 20.72
CA ILE A 9 -5.48 17.97 20.12
C ILE A 9 -5.09 16.90 21.14
N HIS A 10 -5.89 15.86 21.27
CA HIS A 10 -5.57 14.69 22.11
C HIS A 10 -6.03 13.39 21.44
N ILE A 11 -5.39 12.28 21.81
CA ILE A 11 -5.79 10.95 21.40
C ILE A 11 -6.99 10.52 22.25
N ALA A 12 -8.17 10.39 21.62
CA ALA A 12 -9.39 9.95 22.28
C ALA A 12 -9.53 8.43 22.28
N ARG A 13 -8.99 7.76 21.25
CA ARG A 13 -9.04 6.31 21.10
C ARG A 13 -7.80 5.80 20.39
N GLN A 14 -7.27 4.68 20.88
CA GLN A 14 -6.22 3.90 20.22
C GLN A 14 -6.40 2.44 20.58
N GLN A 15 -6.46 1.58 19.58
CA GLN A 15 -6.67 0.14 19.80
C GLN A 15 -6.22 -0.69 18.59
N THR A 16 -6.02 -1.98 18.86
CA THR A 16 -5.88 -2.99 17.81
C THR A 16 -7.24 -3.55 17.42
N GLU A 17 -7.43 -3.80 16.14
CA GLU A 17 -8.60 -4.47 15.60
C GLU A 17 -8.19 -5.61 14.67
N ASP A 18 -8.92 -6.73 14.71
CA ASP A 18 -8.74 -7.87 13.81
C ASP A 18 -9.90 -7.94 12.82
N TRP A 19 -9.57 -7.86 11.54
CA TRP A 19 -10.53 -7.92 10.42
C TRP A 19 -10.37 -9.25 9.68
N PRO A 20 -11.35 -10.16 9.74
CA PRO A 20 -11.27 -11.46 9.09
C PRO A 20 -11.16 -11.33 7.58
N LEU A 21 -10.30 -12.14 6.96
CA LEU A 21 -10.19 -12.26 5.52
C LEU A 21 -11.22 -13.26 4.98
N SER A 22 -11.74 -12.99 3.78
CA SER A 22 -12.66 -13.89 3.07
C SER A 22 -12.01 -15.22 2.69
N GLN A 23 -10.69 -15.20 2.44
CA GLN A 23 -9.85 -16.35 2.18
C GLN A 23 -8.47 -16.13 2.82
N PRO A 24 -7.68 -17.18 3.09
CA PRO A 24 -6.30 -17.01 3.53
C PRO A 24 -5.51 -16.20 2.50
N PHE A 25 -4.81 -15.17 2.97
CA PHE A 25 -3.90 -14.40 2.14
C PHE A 25 -2.50 -15.01 2.26
N VAL A 26 -1.99 -15.55 1.16
CA VAL A 26 -0.74 -16.32 1.12
C VAL A 26 0.29 -15.61 0.24
N ILE A 27 1.47 -15.39 0.80
CA ILE A 27 2.67 -14.89 0.12
C ILE A 27 3.86 -15.82 0.41
N SER A 28 4.99 -15.58 -0.23
CA SER A 28 6.23 -16.38 0.00
C SER A 28 6.64 -16.47 1.48
N ARG A 29 6.36 -15.45 2.29
CA ARG A 29 6.75 -15.37 3.71
C ARG A 29 5.71 -15.91 4.70
N GLY A 30 4.60 -16.48 4.23
CA GLY A 30 3.59 -17.08 5.09
C GLY A 30 2.16 -16.75 4.70
N SER A 31 1.24 -17.05 5.62
CA SER A 31 -0.19 -16.90 5.41
C SER A 31 -0.85 -16.22 6.60
N LYS A 32 -1.90 -15.42 6.33
CA LYS A 32 -2.72 -14.79 7.36
C LYS A 32 -4.21 -14.95 7.06
N ARG A 33 -5.01 -14.95 8.12
CA ARG A 33 -6.49 -15.04 8.07
C ARG A 33 -7.18 -13.78 8.59
N PHE A 34 -6.40 -12.82 9.10
CA PHE A 34 -6.89 -11.56 9.64
C PHE A 34 -5.96 -10.42 9.18
N ALA A 35 -6.55 -9.29 8.85
CA ALA A 35 -5.83 -8.03 8.83
C ALA A 35 -5.87 -7.47 10.25
N ARG A 36 -4.70 -7.41 10.91
CA ARG A 36 -4.55 -6.80 12.24
C ARG A 36 -4.08 -5.38 12.07
N VAL A 37 -4.90 -4.44 12.51
CA VAL A 37 -4.66 -3.01 12.34
C VAL A 37 -4.62 -2.30 13.69
N VAL A 38 -3.96 -1.14 13.72
CA VAL A 38 -4.03 -0.19 14.84
C VAL A 38 -4.77 1.04 14.36
N ILE A 39 -5.80 1.44 15.09
CA ILE A 39 -6.55 2.66 14.83
C ILE A 39 -6.22 3.75 15.85
N VAL A 40 -6.30 5.00 15.40
CA VAL A 40 -6.17 6.21 16.22
C VAL A 40 -7.33 7.15 15.91
N GLU A 41 -7.94 7.72 16.95
CA GLU A 41 -8.87 8.83 16.86
C GLU A 41 -8.31 10.03 17.61
N LEU A 42 -8.15 11.15 16.91
CA LEU A 42 -7.73 12.44 17.47
C LEU A 42 -8.95 13.34 17.58
N VAL A 43 -9.07 14.05 18.70
CA VAL A 43 -10.17 14.99 18.94
C VAL A 43 -9.65 16.37 19.26
N SER A 44 -10.27 17.38 18.67
CA SER A 44 -10.03 18.80 18.98
C SER A 44 -11.21 19.65 18.50
N GLY A 45 -11.70 20.56 19.33
CA GLY A 45 -12.75 21.51 18.97
C GLY A 45 -14.07 20.87 18.50
N GLY A 46 -14.40 19.66 18.97
CA GLY A 46 -15.59 18.94 18.57
C GLY A 46 -15.46 18.14 17.26
N ASN A 47 -14.30 18.21 16.58
CA ASN A 47 -14.00 17.42 15.40
C ASN A 47 -13.19 16.17 15.76
N THR A 48 -13.37 15.09 15.00
CA THR A 48 -12.63 13.84 15.15
C THR A 48 -11.93 13.49 13.85
N GLY A 49 -10.61 13.30 13.92
CA GLY A 49 -9.79 12.78 12.84
C GLY A 49 -9.41 11.32 13.12
N ARG A 50 -9.45 10.47 12.09
CA ARG A 50 -9.20 9.04 12.21
C ARG A 50 -8.04 8.61 11.33
N GLY A 51 -7.25 7.65 11.83
CA GLY A 51 -6.19 7.01 11.08
C GLY A 51 -6.09 5.54 11.43
N GLU A 52 -5.65 4.76 10.47
CA GLU A 52 -5.42 3.32 10.61
C GLU A 52 -4.06 2.97 10.00
N ALA A 53 -3.35 2.04 10.63
CA ALA A 53 -2.09 1.52 10.12
C ALA A 53 -1.96 0.02 10.39
N VAL A 54 -1.11 -0.63 9.59
CA VAL A 54 -0.77 -2.05 9.73
C VAL A 54 0.66 -2.17 10.23
N PRO A 55 0.90 -2.45 11.52
CA PRO A 55 2.23 -2.81 12.00
C PRO A 55 2.72 -4.07 11.30
N TYR A 56 3.80 -3.97 10.54
CA TYR A 56 4.26 -5.07 9.71
C TYR A 56 5.52 -5.73 10.26
N ALA A 57 5.42 -7.03 10.58
CA ALA A 57 6.48 -7.78 11.23
C ALA A 57 7.80 -7.82 10.42
N ARG A 58 7.73 -7.78 9.07
CA ARG A 58 8.91 -7.70 8.19
C ARG A 58 9.78 -6.48 8.50
N TYR A 59 9.18 -5.40 9.01
CA TYR A 59 9.86 -4.16 9.41
C TYR A 59 10.07 -4.05 10.92
N GLY A 60 9.98 -5.17 11.65
CA GLY A 60 10.18 -5.22 13.10
C GLY A 60 9.07 -4.54 13.90
N GLN A 61 7.89 -4.32 13.32
CA GLN A 61 6.79 -3.64 13.97
C GLN A 61 5.74 -4.63 14.49
N THR A 62 5.19 -4.34 15.66
CA THR A 62 4.07 -5.09 16.25
C THR A 62 2.96 -4.13 16.70
N PRO A 63 1.70 -4.60 16.80
CA PRO A 63 0.60 -3.80 17.33
C PRO A 63 0.88 -3.27 18.74
N GLU A 64 1.48 -4.12 19.60
CA GLU A 64 1.80 -3.77 20.99
C GLU A 64 2.83 -2.63 21.06
N ALA A 65 3.93 -2.72 20.28
CA ALA A 65 4.94 -1.68 20.22
C ALA A 65 4.37 -0.38 19.62
N THR A 66 3.49 -0.50 18.63
CA THR A 66 2.78 0.65 18.03
C THR A 66 1.91 1.34 19.06
N LEU A 67 1.08 0.60 19.80
CA LEU A 67 0.23 1.15 20.86
C LEU A 67 1.06 1.78 21.99
N ALA A 68 2.18 1.16 22.37
CA ALA A 68 3.09 1.73 23.39
C ALA A 68 3.64 3.10 22.93
N THR A 69 4.04 3.22 21.66
CA THR A 69 4.48 4.50 21.07
C THR A 69 3.37 5.55 21.14
N LEU A 70 2.13 5.18 20.88
CA LEU A 70 0.98 6.10 20.91
C LEU A 70 0.58 6.56 22.32
N GLN A 71 1.06 5.90 23.37
CA GLN A 71 0.83 6.29 24.77
C GLN A 71 1.84 7.33 25.27
N GLU A 72 2.97 7.50 24.55
CA GLU A 72 3.97 8.50 24.91
C GLU A 72 3.47 9.93 24.63
N PRO A 73 4.00 10.95 25.34
CA PRO A 73 3.73 12.34 24.99
C PRO A 73 4.27 12.68 23.59
N LEU A 74 3.38 12.83 22.64
CA LEU A 74 3.73 13.08 21.24
C LEU A 74 3.30 14.48 20.80
N PRO A 75 4.11 15.14 19.95
CA PRO A 75 3.73 16.40 19.35
C PRO A 75 2.69 16.15 18.24
N LEU A 76 1.43 16.51 18.50
CA LEU A 76 0.32 16.25 17.56
C LEU A 76 0.22 17.33 16.48
N THR A 77 1.27 17.46 15.68
CA THR A 77 1.28 18.21 14.41
C THR A 77 2.06 17.42 13.37
N ARG A 78 1.62 17.44 12.10
CA ARG A 78 2.26 16.67 11.02
C ARG A 78 3.76 16.90 10.93
N ASN A 79 4.20 18.16 10.89
CA ASN A 79 5.63 18.52 10.79
C ASN A 79 6.47 18.05 11.99
N ALA A 80 5.91 18.05 13.18
CA ALA A 80 6.62 17.59 14.37
C ALA A 80 6.71 16.07 14.40
N LEU A 81 5.66 15.34 14.00
CA LEU A 81 5.69 13.88 13.89
C LEU A 81 6.78 13.39 12.92
N GLN A 82 6.95 14.06 11.76
CA GLN A 82 8.00 13.70 10.80
C GLN A 82 9.42 13.79 11.39
N ARG A 83 9.64 14.68 12.38
CA ARG A 83 10.94 14.84 13.04
C ARG A 83 11.13 13.97 14.28
N THR A 84 10.02 13.52 14.88
CA THR A 84 10.04 12.84 16.21
C THR A 84 9.93 11.34 16.08
N LEU A 85 9.11 10.85 15.14
CA LEU A 85 8.89 9.43 14.94
C LEU A 85 9.54 8.94 13.64
N PRO A 86 10.15 7.75 13.64
CA PRO A 86 10.60 7.10 12.42
C PRO A 86 9.40 6.77 11.51
N PRO A 87 9.65 6.47 10.21
CA PRO A 87 8.61 5.97 9.32
C PRO A 87 8.13 4.59 9.77
N ASN A 88 7.00 4.56 10.45
CA ASN A 88 6.40 3.35 11.01
C ASN A 88 4.88 3.47 11.12
N ALA A 89 4.21 2.40 11.56
CA ALA A 89 2.76 2.35 11.72
C ALA A 89 2.21 3.38 12.72
N ALA A 90 2.91 3.68 13.82
CA ALA A 90 2.46 4.70 14.78
C ALA A 90 2.42 6.08 14.14
N ARG A 91 3.48 6.46 13.41
CA ARG A 91 3.51 7.74 12.67
C ARG A 91 2.44 7.76 11.58
N ASN A 92 2.26 6.65 10.81
CA ASN A 92 1.23 6.58 9.79
C ASN A 92 -0.18 6.81 10.35
N ALA A 93 -0.55 6.10 11.41
CA ALA A 93 -1.87 6.26 12.02
C ALA A 93 -2.12 7.69 12.52
N LEU A 94 -1.13 8.30 13.17
CA LEU A 94 -1.24 9.68 13.66
C LEU A 94 -1.26 10.71 12.53
N ASP A 95 -0.39 10.56 11.54
CA ASP A 95 -0.30 11.49 10.41
C ASP A 95 -1.60 11.52 9.62
N CYS A 96 -2.16 10.34 9.30
CA CYS A 96 -3.44 10.23 8.60
C CYS A 96 -4.61 10.75 9.45
N ALA A 97 -4.58 10.55 10.79
CA ALA A 97 -5.60 11.11 11.67
C ALA A 97 -5.51 12.65 11.77
N LEU A 98 -4.30 13.21 11.72
CA LEU A 98 -4.12 14.67 11.67
C LEU A 98 -4.61 15.28 10.36
N TRP A 99 -4.35 14.63 9.22
CA TRP A 99 -4.87 15.07 7.92
C TRP A 99 -6.40 15.13 7.94
N ASP A 100 -7.05 14.09 8.44
CA ASP A 100 -8.51 14.00 8.56
C ASP A 100 -9.07 15.07 9.56
N LEU A 101 -8.40 15.26 10.69
CA LEU A 101 -8.80 16.26 11.68
C LEU A 101 -8.68 17.69 11.13
N GLU A 102 -7.55 18.02 10.49
CA GLU A 102 -7.28 19.33 9.91
C GLU A 102 -8.27 19.66 8.78
N SER A 103 -8.61 18.67 7.94
CA SER A 103 -9.64 18.79 6.91
C SER A 103 -10.99 19.19 7.51
N LYS A 104 -11.46 18.44 8.51
CA LYS A 104 -12.75 18.70 9.18
C LYS A 104 -12.78 20.01 9.93
N GLN A 105 -11.69 20.42 10.57
CA GLN A 105 -11.57 21.72 11.23
C GLN A 105 -11.56 22.88 10.24
N GLY A 106 -10.86 22.71 9.13
CA GLY A 106 -10.75 23.73 8.08
C GLY A 106 -11.94 23.77 7.13
N GLN A 107 -12.84 22.79 7.18
CA GLN A 107 -13.92 22.59 6.19
C GLN A 107 -13.38 22.56 4.75
N LEU A 108 -12.20 21.96 4.57
CA LEU A 108 -11.52 21.75 3.29
C LEU A 108 -11.34 20.25 3.06
N ARG A 109 -11.39 19.79 1.82
CA ARG A 109 -11.05 18.41 1.49
C ARG A 109 -9.54 18.19 1.65
N CYS A 110 -9.13 16.98 2.01
CA CYS A 110 -7.72 16.67 2.19
C CYS A 110 -6.88 16.91 0.92
N HIS A 111 -7.42 16.72 -0.27
CA HIS A 111 -6.71 17.02 -1.52
C HIS A 111 -6.43 18.53 -1.67
N GLU A 112 -7.34 19.39 -1.24
CA GLU A 112 -7.16 20.86 -1.23
C GLU A 112 -6.06 21.25 -0.25
N LEU A 113 -6.07 20.67 0.97
CA LEU A 113 -5.01 20.89 1.97
C LEU A 113 -3.64 20.39 1.48
N ALA A 114 -3.62 19.29 0.73
CA ALA A 114 -2.40 18.71 0.18
C ALA A 114 -1.92 19.44 -1.10
N GLY A 115 -2.76 20.28 -1.70
CA GLY A 115 -2.48 20.91 -2.99
C GLY A 115 -2.36 19.89 -4.13
N THR A 116 -3.10 18.79 -4.06
CA THR A 116 -3.12 17.73 -5.07
C THR A 116 -4.39 17.81 -5.93
N LYS A 117 -4.40 17.07 -7.03
CA LYS A 117 -5.63 16.87 -7.81
C LYS A 117 -6.66 16.14 -6.94
N GLU A 118 -7.94 16.44 -7.14
CA GLU A 118 -9.01 15.66 -6.55
C GLU A 118 -8.93 14.21 -7.03
N PRO A 119 -8.93 13.21 -6.12
CA PRO A 119 -8.91 11.81 -6.53
C PRO A 119 -10.24 11.44 -7.20
N ALA A 120 -10.16 10.69 -8.29
CA ALA A 120 -11.31 10.12 -8.98
C ALA A 120 -11.37 8.60 -8.76
N ALA A 121 -12.44 7.97 -9.23
CA ALA A 121 -12.50 6.52 -9.29
C ALA A 121 -11.33 5.99 -10.13
N VAL A 122 -10.66 4.94 -9.65
CA VAL A 122 -9.46 4.36 -10.26
C VAL A 122 -9.52 2.85 -10.22
N GLU A 123 -8.99 2.21 -11.28
CA GLU A 123 -8.83 0.76 -11.32
C GLU A 123 -7.77 0.32 -10.30
N THR A 124 -8.07 -0.67 -9.48
CA THR A 124 -7.12 -1.29 -8.54
C THR A 124 -6.80 -2.72 -8.92
N CYS A 125 -5.59 -3.17 -8.60
CA CYS A 125 -5.25 -4.58 -8.68
C CYS A 125 -6.22 -5.42 -7.83
N PHE A 126 -6.40 -6.68 -8.22
CA PHE A 126 -6.95 -7.72 -7.37
C PHE A 126 -5.89 -8.79 -7.15
N THR A 127 -5.57 -9.06 -5.89
CA THR A 127 -4.48 -9.96 -5.54
C THR A 127 -4.92 -11.42 -5.59
N ILE A 128 -4.21 -12.18 -6.43
CA ILE A 128 -4.27 -13.65 -6.48
C ILE A 128 -3.20 -14.18 -5.52
N SER A 129 -3.63 -14.79 -4.43
CA SER A 129 -2.74 -15.39 -3.41
C SER A 129 -1.88 -16.51 -4.01
N LEU A 130 -0.69 -16.69 -3.45
CA LEU A 130 0.23 -17.76 -3.84
C LEU A 130 -0.39 -19.14 -3.56
N ASP A 131 -0.46 -19.97 -4.60
CA ASP A 131 -0.95 -21.35 -4.58
C ASP A 131 -0.37 -22.11 -5.78
N THR A 132 -0.85 -23.33 -6.03
CA THR A 132 -0.54 -24.06 -7.27
C THR A 132 -1.00 -23.29 -8.50
N ALA A 133 -0.33 -23.48 -9.64
CA ALA A 133 -0.68 -22.80 -10.88
C ALA A 133 -2.16 -23.00 -11.28
N SER A 134 -2.70 -24.21 -11.05
CA SER A 134 -4.10 -24.53 -11.32
C SER A 134 -5.07 -23.78 -10.41
N ALA A 135 -4.77 -23.71 -9.10
CA ALA A 135 -5.60 -23.00 -8.13
C ALA A 135 -5.60 -21.49 -8.40
N MET A 136 -4.45 -20.90 -8.69
CA MET A 136 -4.33 -19.48 -9.04
C MET A 136 -5.07 -19.15 -10.35
N ALA A 137 -4.97 -19.99 -11.37
CA ALA A 137 -5.73 -19.83 -12.62
C ALA A 137 -7.25 -19.91 -12.37
N LYS A 138 -7.70 -20.84 -11.53
CA LYS A 138 -9.12 -20.95 -11.13
C LYS A 138 -9.58 -19.71 -10.37
N GLN A 139 -8.77 -19.19 -9.44
CA GLN A 139 -9.08 -17.96 -8.72
C GLN A 139 -9.20 -16.76 -9.67
N ALA A 140 -8.27 -16.62 -10.62
CA ALA A 140 -8.33 -15.56 -11.62
C ALA A 140 -9.62 -15.63 -12.48
N CYS A 141 -10.06 -16.82 -12.88
CA CYS A 141 -11.31 -17.03 -13.62
C CYS A 141 -12.57 -16.76 -12.79
N ALA A 142 -12.50 -16.90 -11.46
CA ALA A 142 -13.65 -16.65 -10.59
C ALA A 142 -14.04 -15.15 -10.52
N HIS A 143 -13.17 -14.26 -10.98
CA HIS A 143 -13.36 -12.80 -10.97
C HIS A 143 -13.25 -12.22 -12.39
N PRO A 144 -14.14 -12.55 -13.33
CA PRO A 144 -14.01 -12.17 -14.73
C PRO A 144 -14.13 -10.65 -14.98
N MET A 145 -14.78 -9.93 -14.07
CA MET A 145 -14.94 -8.47 -14.18
C MET A 145 -13.68 -7.69 -13.73
N LEU A 146 -12.75 -8.35 -13.02
CA LEU A 146 -11.52 -7.70 -12.56
C LEU A 146 -10.47 -7.76 -13.68
N SER A 147 -10.11 -6.62 -14.22
CA SER A 147 -9.23 -6.47 -15.39
C SER A 147 -7.76 -6.36 -15.05
N LEU A 148 -7.40 -5.98 -13.82
CA LEU A 148 -6.02 -5.86 -13.35
C LEU A 148 -5.76 -6.84 -12.20
N LEU A 149 -4.93 -7.86 -12.44
CA LEU A 149 -4.63 -8.92 -11.47
C LEU A 149 -3.18 -8.82 -10.99
N LYS A 150 -2.99 -8.88 -9.67
CA LYS A 150 -1.67 -8.95 -9.03
C LYS A 150 -1.39 -10.37 -8.56
N LEU A 151 -0.33 -10.99 -9.07
CA LEU A 151 0.04 -12.38 -8.80
C LEU A 151 1.05 -12.44 -7.66
N LYS A 152 0.72 -13.11 -6.55
CA LYS A 152 1.71 -13.43 -5.52
C LYS A 152 2.54 -14.63 -5.96
N LEU A 153 3.85 -14.44 -6.03
CA LEU A 153 4.84 -15.41 -6.49
C LEU A 153 5.85 -15.71 -5.37
N GLY A 154 6.90 -16.48 -5.67
CA GLY A 154 7.94 -16.83 -4.71
C GLY A 154 7.69 -18.13 -3.97
N GLY A 155 7.01 -19.09 -4.60
CA GLY A 155 6.86 -20.44 -4.05
C GLY A 155 8.21 -21.20 -4.01
N GLU A 156 8.43 -21.98 -2.95
CA GLU A 156 9.65 -22.80 -2.79
C GLU A 156 9.78 -23.92 -3.83
N ASP A 157 8.72 -24.19 -4.58
CA ASP A 157 8.62 -25.22 -5.61
C ASP A 157 9.22 -24.83 -6.97
N ASN A 158 9.71 -23.60 -7.12
CA ASN A 158 10.24 -23.01 -8.36
C ASN A 158 9.24 -22.98 -9.54
N GLU A 159 7.93 -23.04 -9.28
CA GLU A 159 6.86 -23.11 -10.28
C GLU A 159 6.30 -21.74 -10.73
N ASP A 160 6.93 -20.63 -10.38
CA ASP A 160 6.43 -19.29 -10.69
C ASP A 160 6.24 -19.03 -12.19
N ALA A 161 7.14 -19.55 -13.05
CA ALA A 161 6.98 -19.48 -14.49
C ALA A 161 5.72 -20.24 -14.97
N THR A 162 5.41 -21.37 -14.36
CA THR A 162 4.19 -22.16 -14.63
C THR A 162 2.95 -21.41 -14.16
N ARG A 163 3.02 -20.74 -12.99
CA ARG A 163 1.93 -19.91 -12.46
C ARG A 163 1.59 -18.76 -13.41
N MET A 164 2.59 -17.98 -13.83
CA MET A 164 2.40 -16.86 -14.75
C MET A 164 1.74 -17.30 -16.07
N ARG A 165 2.27 -18.37 -16.70
CA ARG A 165 1.71 -18.90 -17.94
C ARG A 165 0.31 -19.47 -17.76
N ALA A 166 0.00 -20.12 -16.64
CA ALA A 166 -1.32 -20.67 -16.36
C ALA A 166 -2.37 -19.56 -16.21
N ILE A 167 -2.04 -18.49 -15.49
CA ILE A 167 -2.95 -17.35 -15.30
C ILE A 167 -3.16 -16.62 -16.63
N ARG A 168 -2.10 -16.36 -17.41
CA ARG A 168 -2.24 -15.74 -18.74
C ARG A 168 -3.14 -16.55 -19.67
N ARG A 169 -3.03 -17.88 -19.67
CA ARG A 169 -3.93 -18.74 -20.46
C ARG A 169 -5.38 -18.69 -19.97
N ALA A 170 -5.58 -18.61 -18.66
CA ALA A 170 -6.90 -18.54 -18.05
C ALA A 170 -7.57 -17.17 -18.25
N ARG A 171 -6.79 -16.08 -18.26
CA ARG A 171 -7.23 -14.70 -18.41
C ARG A 171 -6.38 -13.99 -19.47
N PRO A 172 -6.62 -14.30 -20.76
CA PRO A 172 -5.90 -13.65 -21.87
C PRO A 172 -6.21 -12.16 -22.00
N ASP A 173 -7.33 -11.73 -21.45
CA ASP A 173 -7.86 -10.36 -21.44
C ASP A 173 -7.28 -9.48 -20.34
N ALA A 174 -6.79 -10.07 -19.22
CA ALA A 174 -6.41 -9.31 -18.04
C ALA A 174 -5.04 -8.66 -18.17
N ARG A 175 -4.90 -7.49 -17.57
CA ARG A 175 -3.62 -6.86 -17.23
C ARG A 175 -3.01 -7.60 -16.05
N LEU A 176 -1.73 -7.91 -16.11
CA LEU A 176 -1.05 -8.69 -15.07
C LEU A 176 0.15 -7.93 -14.51
N VAL A 177 0.22 -7.87 -13.19
CA VAL A 177 1.43 -7.50 -12.44
C VAL A 177 1.80 -8.64 -11.49
N ALA A 178 3.06 -8.76 -11.10
CA ALA A 178 3.49 -9.80 -10.19
C ALA A 178 4.25 -9.22 -9.01
N ASP A 179 4.15 -9.88 -7.86
CA ASP A 179 4.91 -9.54 -6.66
C ASP A 179 5.59 -10.82 -6.14
N ALA A 180 6.91 -10.83 -6.22
CA ALA A 180 7.74 -11.94 -5.77
C ALA A 180 8.07 -11.88 -4.27
N ASN A 181 7.75 -10.77 -3.61
CA ASN A 181 7.97 -10.57 -2.18
C ASN A 181 9.36 -11.00 -1.70
N GLU A 182 10.42 -10.58 -2.40
CA GLU A 182 11.83 -10.86 -2.08
C GLU A 182 12.25 -12.34 -2.27
N ALA A 183 11.43 -13.20 -2.89
CA ALA A 183 11.66 -14.64 -2.84
C ALA A 183 12.50 -15.20 -4.00
N TRP A 184 12.75 -14.43 -5.05
CA TRP A 184 13.51 -14.93 -6.18
C TRP A 184 15.01 -14.93 -5.89
N ARG A 185 15.73 -15.77 -6.64
CA ARG A 185 17.19 -15.88 -6.52
C ARG A 185 17.87 -15.33 -7.76
N PRO A 186 19.09 -14.76 -7.66
CA PRO A 186 19.82 -14.22 -8.80
C PRO A 186 19.90 -15.16 -10.00
N ASN A 187 20.14 -16.44 -9.77
CA ASN A 187 20.29 -17.44 -10.84
C ASN A 187 18.98 -17.77 -11.58
N ASP A 188 17.82 -17.49 -10.96
CA ASP A 188 16.50 -17.76 -11.56
C ASP A 188 15.98 -16.57 -12.37
N LEU A 189 16.55 -15.38 -12.20
CA LEU A 189 16.06 -14.14 -12.80
C LEU A 189 15.90 -14.23 -14.33
N PRO A 190 16.89 -14.71 -15.13
CA PRO A 190 16.72 -14.76 -16.57
C PRO A 190 15.50 -15.57 -16.97
N ARG A 191 15.35 -16.77 -16.43
CA ARG A 191 14.22 -17.68 -16.72
C ARG A 191 12.88 -17.07 -16.28
N LEU A 192 12.83 -16.41 -15.13
CA LEU A 192 11.61 -15.82 -14.60
C LEU A 192 11.23 -14.53 -15.33
N PHE A 193 12.21 -13.73 -15.75
CA PHE A 193 11.96 -12.54 -16.57
C PHE A 193 11.46 -12.92 -17.96
N ASP A 194 12.03 -13.95 -18.58
CA ASP A 194 11.52 -14.48 -19.86
C ASP A 194 10.06 -14.93 -19.71
N ALA A 195 9.75 -15.69 -18.66
CA ALA A 195 8.39 -16.16 -18.41
C ALA A 195 7.42 -15.01 -18.11
N ALA A 196 7.85 -13.98 -17.43
CA ALA A 196 7.06 -12.79 -17.16
C ALA A 196 6.76 -12.00 -18.46
N TYR A 197 7.78 -11.85 -19.30
CA TYR A 197 7.64 -11.22 -20.62
C TYR A 197 6.68 -12.02 -21.53
N GLU A 198 6.86 -13.33 -21.64
CA GLU A 198 5.97 -14.23 -22.40
C GLU A 198 4.53 -14.18 -21.89
N ALA A 199 4.35 -14.08 -20.57
CA ALA A 199 3.03 -13.95 -19.96
C ALA A 199 2.45 -12.53 -20.10
N GLY A 200 3.20 -11.56 -20.64
CA GLY A 200 2.78 -10.18 -20.82
C GLY A 200 2.52 -9.47 -19.49
N LEU A 201 3.39 -9.69 -18.50
CA LEU A 201 3.36 -8.92 -17.26
C LEU A 201 3.77 -7.47 -17.51
N GLU A 202 3.07 -6.53 -16.90
CA GLU A 202 3.37 -5.10 -16.99
C GLU A 202 4.42 -4.66 -15.96
N LEU A 203 4.55 -5.40 -14.85
CA LEU A 203 5.41 -5.04 -13.73
C LEU A 203 5.77 -6.28 -12.90
N ILE A 204 7.01 -6.31 -12.40
CA ILE A 204 7.47 -7.28 -11.38
C ILE A 204 7.87 -6.50 -10.13
N GLU A 205 7.19 -6.74 -9.02
CA GLU A 205 7.46 -6.10 -7.74
C GLU A 205 8.44 -6.94 -6.91
N GLN A 206 9.45 -6.29 -6.35
CA GLN A 206 10.48 -6.76 -5.42
C GLN A 206 10.94 -8.22 -5.65
N PRO A 207 11.64 -8.49 -6.76
CA PRO A 207 12.08 -9.86 -7.06
C PRO A 207 13.13 -10.39 -6.08
N LEU A 208 14.08 -9.55 -5.64
CA LEU A 208 15.21 -9.91 -4.79
C LEU A 208 15.08 -9.30 -3.39
N PRO A 209 15.73 -9.93 -2.37
CA PRO A 209 15.81 -9.39 -1.02
C PRO A 209 16.46 -8.00 -0.96
N VAL A 210 15.98 -7.18 -0.02
CA VAL A 210 16.58 -5.88 0.30
C VAL A 210 18.06 -6.06 0.63
N GLY A 211 18.92 -5.28 -0.04
CA GLY A 211 20.38 -5.34 0.10
C GLY A 211 21.07 -6.41 -0.77
N GLU A 212 20.32 -7.34 -1.38
CA GLU A 212 20.83 -8.34 -2.32
C GLU A 212 20.43 -8.04 -3.78
N ASP A 213 19.81 -6.89 -4.01
CA ASP A 213 19.19 -6.46 -5.26
C ASP A 213 20.13 -5.69 -6.21
N SER A 214 21.43 -5.60 -5.89
CA SER A 214 22.41 -4.84 -6.69
C SER A 214 22.58 -5.38 -8.13
N LEU A 215 22.35 -6.67 -8.34
CA LEU A 215 22.38 -7.31 -9.66
C LEU A 215 21.39 -6.67 -10.65
N LEU A 216 20.28 -6.16 -10.15
CA LEU A 216 19.24 -5.52 -10.99
C LEU A 216 19.76 -4.30 -11.77
N ALA A 217 20.87 -3.70 -11.33
CA ALA A 217 21.51 -2.59 -12.06
C ALA A 217 22.24 -3.02 -13.34
N SER A 218 22.56 -4.31 -13.50
CA SER A 218 23.40 -4.83 -14.58
C SER A 218 22.78 -5.94 -15.41
N ILE A 219 21.60 -6.43 -15.05
CA ILE A 219 20.87 -7.47 -15.78
C ILE A 219 19.83 -6.83 -16.72
N GLU A 220 19.59 -7.47 -17.88
CA GLU A 220 18.51 -7.09 -18.77
C GLU A 220 17.15 -7.31 -18.11
N ARG A 221 16.27 -6.33 -18.22
CA ARG A 221 14.94 -6.31 -17.60
C ARG A 221 13.86 -6.12 -18.67
N PRO A 222 13.37 -7.20 -19.30
CA PRO A 222 12.37 -7.12 -20.35
C PRO A 222 10.99 -6.65 -19.84
N VAL A 223 10.77 -6.75 -18.52
CA VAL A 223 9.59 -6.22 -17.81
C VAL A 223 10.07 -5.23 -16.75
N PRO A 224 9.43 -4.07 -16.59
CA PRO A 224 9.78 -3.10 -15.55
C PRO A 224 9.77 -3.71 -14.15
N ILE A 225 10.73 -3.30 -13.30
CA ILE A 225 10.85 -3.78 -11.92
C ILE A 225 10.50 -2.67 -10.94
N CYS A 226 9.64 -2.99 -9.97
CA CYS A 226 9.17 -2.11 -8.92
C CYS A 226 9.85 -2.40 -7.58
N ALA A 227 10.35 -1.35 -6.91
CA ALA A 227 10.80 -1.44 -5.52
C ALA A 227 9.60 -1.38 -4.58
N ASP A 228 9.46 -2.36 -3.67
CA ASP A 228 8.52 -2.32 -2.54
C ASP A 228 9.28 -2.30 -1.22
N GLU A 229 9.81 -3.44 -0.78
CA GLU A 229 10.54 -3.54 0.47
C GLU A 229 11.85 -2.73 0.49
N SER A 230 12.42 -2.42 -0.67
CA SER A 230 13.62 -1.59 -0.79
C SER A 230 13.35 -0.08 -0.69
N ALA A 231 12.10 0.39 -0.83
CA ALA A 231 11.74 1.81 -0.87
C ALA A 231 10.72 2.15 0.20
N HIS A 232 11.13 2.88 1.23
CA HIS A 232 10.27 3.30 2.33
C HIS A 232 9.94 4.79 2.29
N THR A 233 10.94 5.64 2.03
CA THR A 233 10.82 7.09 2.08
C THR A 233 11.42 7.76 0.82
N ALA A 234 11.20 9.05 0.67
CA ALA A 234 11.79 9.84 -0.41
C ALA A 234 13.34 9.77 -0.42
N ALA A 235 13.96 9.58 0.74
CA ALA A 235 15.40 9.51 0.89
C ALA A 235 16.02 8.27 0.23
N ASP A 236 15.27 7.18 0.10
CA ASP A 236 15.77 5.91 -0.45
C ASP A 236 15.90 5.95 -1.97
N LEU A 237 15.11 6.80 -2.64
CA LEU A 237 14.85 6.71 -4.08
C LEU A 237 16.08 6.96 -4.94
N GLU A 238 16.97 7.89 -4.54
CA GLU A 238 18.19 8.18 -5.32
C GLU A 238 19.11 6.97 -5.43
N ALA A 239 19.28 6.22 -4.34
CA ALA A 239 20.14 5.04 -4.28
C ALA A 239 19.57 3.85 -5.07
N LEU A 240 18.26 3.84 -5.35
CA LEU A 240 17.55 2.76 -6.04
C LEU A 240 17.46 2.95 -7.56
N ARG A 241 17.82 4.14 -8.07
CA ARG A 241 17.52 4.59 -9.42
C ARG A 241 18.05 3.67 -10.55
N ASN A 242 19.18 3.03 -10.36
CA ASN A 242 19.75 2.13 -11.37
C ASN A 242 19.21 0.70 -11.30
N ARG A 243 18.48 0.35 -10.24
CA ARG A 243 17.99 -1.01 -9.97
C ARG A 243 16.52 -1.20 -10.28
N TYR A 244 15.74 -0.13 -10.18
CA TYR A 244 14.28 -0.18 -10.28
C TYR A 244 13.76 0.85 -11.27
N ASP A 245 12.70 0.49 -11.99
CA ASP A 245 12.02 1.33 -12.98
C ASP A 245 10.79 2.00 -12.37
N ALA A 246 10.23 1.40 -11.30
CA ALA A 246 9.07 1.87 -10.58
C ALA A 246 9.28 1.78 -9.06
N VAL A 247 8.44 2.48 -8.31
CA VAL A 247 8.39 2.41 -6.85
C VAL A 247 6.94 2.21 -6.38
N ASN A 248 6.75 1.32 -5.41
CA ASN A 248 5.46 1.13 -4.74
C ASN A 248 5.42 1.97 -3.46
N ILE A 249 4.60 3.02 -3.45
CA ILE A 249 4.42 3.93 -2.32
C ILE A 249 3.30 3.38 -1.44
N LYS A 250 3.62 3.03 -0.19
CA LYS A 250 2.66 2.56 0.82
C LYS A 250 2.75 3.43 2.06
N LEU A 251 1.61 3.88 2.58
CA LEU A 251 1.56 4.74 3.76
C LEU A 251 2.22 4.11 4.98
N ASP A 252 2.04 2.79 5.18
CA ASP A 252 2.63 2.05 6.29
C ASP A 252 4.17 1.98 6.24
N LYS A 253 4.77 2.03 5.05
CA LYS A 253 6.22 2.12 4.87
C LYS A 253 6.71 3.55 5.02
N ALA A 254 6.03 4.49 4.35
CA ALA A 254 6.37 5.90 4.38
C ALA A 254 6.16 6.53 5.78
N GLY A 255 5.32 5.90 6.61
CA GLY A 255 4.96 6.45 7.91
C GLY A 255 4.00 7.63 7.80
N GLY A 256 3.04 7.55 6.87
CA GLY A 256 1.92 8.46 6.71
C GLY A 256 1.86 9.19 5.37
N LEU A 257 0.76 9.91 5.19
CA LEU A 257 0.44 10.63 3.95
C LEU A 257 1.44 11.76 3.66
N THR A 258 1.91 12.47 4.70
CA THR A 258 2.86 13.59 4.55
C THR A 258 4.14 13.15 3.84
N GLU A 259 4.76 12.06 4.28
CA GLU A 259 5.97 11.51 3.65
C GLU A 259 5.66 10.86 2.30
N ALA A 260 4.51 10.19 2.17
CA ALA A 260 4.11 9.55 0.92
C ALA A 260 3.92 10.57 -0.22
N LEU A 261 3.37 11.75 0.07
CA LEU A 261 3.29 12.86 -0.89
C LEU A 261 4.67 13.35 -1.31
N ALA A 262 5.59 13.52 -0.35
CA ALA A 262 6.97 13.91 -0.63
C ALA A 262 7.71 12.83 -1.45
N MET A 263 7.50 11.55 -1.11
CA MET A 263 8.05 10.41 -1.85
C MET A 263 7.54 10.37 -3.29
N LYS A 264 6.23 10.59 -3.50
CA LYS A 264 5.64 10.65 -4.85
C LYS A 264 6.26 11.79 -5.68
N ALA A 265 6.35 13.00 -5.14
CA ALA A 265 6.96 14.13 -5.83
C ALA A 265 8.44 13.87 -6.17
N ARG A 266 9.18 13.23 -5.26
CA ARG A 266 10.58 12.85 -5.51
C ARG A 266 10.69 11.77 -6.58
N ALA A 267 9.83 10.75 -6.55
CA ALA A 267 9.79 9.68 -7.57
C ALA A 267 9.53 10.25 -8.97
N GLN A 268 8.56 11.16 -9.10
CA GLN A 268 8.28 11.87 -10.37
C GLN A 268 9.50 12.65 -10.87
N THR A 269 10.17 13.39 -9.98
CA THR A 269 11.40 14.15 -10.31
C THR A 269 12.51 13.24 -10.81
N LEU A 270 12.63 12.04 -10.27
CA LEU A 270 13.63 11.04 -10.65
C LEU A 270 13.25 10.20 -11.87
N GLY A 271 12.03 10.37 -12.39
CA GLY A 271 11.52 9.66 -13.57
C GLY A 271 11.09 8.21 -13.31
N TYR A 272 10.79 7.86 -12.06
CA TYR A 272 10.19 6.56 -11.75
C TYR A 272 8.73 6.49 -12.23
N LYS A 273 8.32 5.32 -12.66
CA LYS A 273 6.91 4.94 -12.67
C LYS A 273 6.41 4.75 -11.24
N ILE A 274 5.13 4.97 -11.03
CA ILE A 274 4.56 5.00 -9.69
C ILE A 274 3.46 3.95 -9.53
N MET A 275 3.65 3.09 -8.54
CA MET A 275 2.60 2.25 -8.00
C MET A 275 2.17 2.79 -6.65
N ILE A 276 0.87 2.87 -6.40
CA ILE A 276 0.31 3.19 -5.09
C ILE A 276 -0.27 1.93 -4.51
N GLY A 277 0.31 1.48 -3.40
CA GLY A 277 -0.13 0.26 -2.74
C GLY A 277 -0.52 0.44 -1.29
N SER A 278 -1.07 -0.63 -0.72
CA SER A 278 -1.37 -0.72 0.71
C SER A 278 -0.99 -2.09 1.28
N MET A 279 -1.03 -2.19 2.58
CA MET A 279 -1.14 -3.48 3.25
C MET A 279 -2.61 -3.94 3.19
N VAL A 280 -2.87 -5.22 3.51
CA VAL A 280 -4.25 -5.70 3.67
C VAL A 280 -4.85 -5.06 4.93
N ALA A 281 -5.80 -4.16 4.73
CA ALA A 281 -6.37 -3.28 5.75
C ALA A 281 -7.80 -2.86 5.37
N THR A 282 -8.47 -2.08 6.23
CA THR A 282 -9.79 -1.55 5.94
C THR A 282 -9.75 -0.30 5.06
N SER A 283 -10.91 0.15 4.61
CA SER A 283 -11.05 1.44 3.90
C SER A 283 -10.42 2.62 4.64
N LEU A 284 -10.31 2.57 5.97
CA LEU A 284 -9.75 3.69 6.73
C LEU A 284 -8.23 3.86 6.51
N ALA A 285 -7.49 2.77 6.32
CA ALA A 285 -6.08 2.84 5.93
C ALA A 285 -5.90 3.21 4.45
N VAL A 286 -6.86 2.83 3.59
CA VAL A 286 -6.76 3.00 2.14
C VAL A 286 -7.21 4.39 1.69
N ALA A 287 -8.22 4.98 2.34
CA ALA A 287 -8.77 6.28 1.95
C ALA A 287 -7.71 7.40 1.81
N PRO A 288 -6.73 7.55 2.72
CA PRO A 288 -5.66 8.53 2.53
C PRO A 288 -4.80 8.25 1.29
N ALA A 289 -4.59 6.99 0.92
CA ALA A 289 -3.79 6.62 -0.24
C ALA A 289 -4.45 7.01 -1.56
N MET A 290 -5.77 7.21 -1.60
CA MET A 290 -6.48 7.71 -2.77
C MET A 290 -5.95 9.09 -3.23
N LEU A 291 -5.41 9.92 -2.33
CA LEU A 291 -4.81 11.22 -2.69
C LEU A 291 -3.53 11.07 -3.53
N LEU A 292 -2.94 9.88 -3.52
CA LEU A 292 -1.72 9.59 -4.29
C LEU A 292 -2.04 8.99 -5.67
N THR A 293 -3.27 8.53 -5.93
CA THR A 293 -3.63 7.83 -7.17
C THR A 293 -3.63 8.68 -8.44
N PRO A 294 -3.91 10.01 -8.42
CA PRO A 294 -3.76 10.79 -9.62
C PRO A 294 -2.35 10.67 -10.22
N ASP A 295 -2.27 10.37 -11.52
CA ASP A 295 -1.00 10.17 -12.25
C ASP A 295 -0.15 8.96 -11.78
N ALA A 296 -0.73 7.98 -11.08
CA ALA A 296 -0.10 6.70 -10.80
C ALA A 296 -0.20 5.76 -12.03
N ASP A 297 0.84 4.97 -12.28
CA ASP A 297 0.84 3.96 -13.36
C ASP A 297 0.06 2.71 -12.96
N TRP A 298 0.13 2.33 -11.68
CA TRP A 298 -0.61 1.20 -11.11
C TRP A 298 -1.14 1.54 -9.72
N VAL A 299 -2.29 0.97 -9.39
CA VAL A 299 -2.92 1.10 -8.06
C VAL A 299 -3.18 -0.29 -7.51
N ASP A 300 -2.75 -0.55 -6.28
CA ASP A 300 -2.84 -1.81 -5.53
C ASP A 300 -3.43 -1.55 -4.14
N LEU A 301 -4.72 -1.19 -4.14
CA LEU A 301 -5.48 -0.76 -2.97
C LEU A 301 -6.64 -1.72 -2.67
N ASP A 302 -6.46 -3.00 -2.95
CA ASP A 302 -7.46 -4.05 -2.85
C ASP A 302 -7.68 -4.59 -1.42
N GLY A 303 -6.97 -4.04 -0.43
CA GLY A 303 -7.07 -4.51 0.96
C GLY A 303 -8.52 -4.73 1.44
N PRO A 304 -9.45 -3.78 1.25
CA PRO A 304 -10.85 -3.95 1.66
C PRO A 304 -11.58 -5.08 0.94
N LEU A 305 -11.26 -5.38 -0.32
CA LEU A 305 -11.86 -6.49 -1.09
C LEU A 305 -11.51 -7.87 -0.54
N LEU A 306 -10.39 -7.97 0.16
CA LEU A 306 -9.92 -9.24 0.73
C LEU A 306 -10.58 -9.56 2.08
N LEU A 307 -11.27 -8.59 2.69
CA LEU A 307 -11.95 -8.74 3.97
C LEU A 307 -13.32 -9.40 3.82
N THR A 308 -13.80 -10.07 4.87
CA THR A 308 -15.19 -10.56 4.92
C THR A 308 -16.21 -9.44 5.06
N ARG A 309 -15.80 -8.31 5.60
CA ARG A 309 -16.55 -7.06 5.77
C ARG A 309 -15.58 -5.90 5.91
N ASP A 310 -16.01 -4.72 5.56
CA ASP A 310 -15.27 -3.47 5.73
C ASP A 310 -16.00 -2.52 6.69
N ARG A 311 -15.43 -1.34 6.91
CA ARG A 311 -16.01 -0.27 7.71
C ARG A 311 -17.22 0.33 7.01
N GLU A 312 -18.26 0.60 7.79
CA GLU A 312 -19.45 1.30 7.32
C GLU A 312 -19.08 2.70 6.77
N GLY A 313 -19.61 3.05 5.61
CA GLY A 313 -19.33 4.31 4.92
C GLY A 313 -17.94 4.40 4.29
N GLY A 314 -17.22 3.27 4.20
CA GLY A 314 -15.88 3.21 3.59
C GLY A 314 -15.86 3.47 2.08
N LEU A 315 -14.80 3.00 1.43
CA LEU A 315 -14.63 3.12 -0.02
C LEU A 315 -15.64 2.22 -0.75
N ASP A 316 -16.22 2.72 -1.83
CA ASP A 316 -17.01 1.90 -2.74
C ASP A 316 -16.07 1.26 -3.76
N ILE A 317 -16.11 -0.08 -3.83
CA ILE A 317 -15.26 -0.86 -4.75
C ILE A 317 -16.15 -1.79 -5.55
N GLN A 318 -16.30 -1.49 -6.85
CA GLN A 318 -17.11 -2.25 -7.78
C GLN A 318 -16.31 -2.63 -9.02
N ASP A 319 -16.34 -3.91 -9.39
CA ASP A 319 -15.70 -4.43 -10.60
C ASP A 319 -14.21 -4.01 -10.75
N GLY A 320 -13.47 -3.95 -9.63
CA GLY A 320 -12.08 -3.54 -9.60
C GLY A 320 -11.85 -2.02 -9.63
N TRP A 321 -12.91 -1.21 -9.62
CA TRP A 321 -12.81 0.24 -9.51
C TRP A 321 -13.09 0.69 -8.08
N ILE A 322 -12.18 1.47 -7.54
CA ILE A 322 -12.27 2.05 -6.21
C ILE A 322 -12.63 3.53 -6.30
N THR A 323 -13.70 3.91 -5.63
CA THR A 323 -14.18 5.30 -5.58
C THR A 323 -13.75 5.93 -4.26
N PRO A 324 -13.27 7.18 -4.25
CA PRO A 324 -12.91 7.90 -3.03
C PRO A 324 -14.06 7.92 -2.02
N SER A 325 -13.72 7.78 -0.73
CA SER A 325 -14.70 7.87 0.35
C SER A 325 -15.33 9.26 0.47
N PRO A 326 -16.56 9.36 1.02
CA PRO A 326 -17.12 10.64 1.39
C PRO A 326 -16.31 11.30 2.52
N PRO A 327 -16.31 12.66 2.62
CA PRO A 327 -15.50 13.40 3.61
C PRO A 327 -15.85 13.07 5.06
N GLU A 328 -17.07 12.63 5.32
CA GLU A 328 -17.50 12.21 6.65
C GLU A 328 -16.80 10.94 7.10
N PHE A 329 -16.38 10.10 6.15
CA PHE A 329 -15.60 8.90 6.45
C PHE A 329 -14.13 9.26 6.70
N TRP A 330 -13.49 9.90 5.75
CA TRP A 330 -12.11 10.38 5.86
C TRP A 330 -11.83 11.47 4.81
N GLY A 331 -11.23 12.60 5.25
CA GLY A 331 -10.74 13.66 4.36
C GLY A 331 -11.75 14.57 3.79
#